data_51d8992afd0c26fab8f894f9ff5a3417
#
_entry.id   51d8992afd0c26fab8f894f9ff5a3417
#
_cell.length_a   1.000
_cell.length_b   1.000
_cell.length_c   1.000
_cell.angle_alpha   90.00
_cell.angle_beta   90.00
_cell.angle_gamma   90.00
#
_symmetry.space_group_name_H-M   'P 1'
#
loop_
_entity.id
_entity.type
_entity.pdbx_description
1 polymer ?
#
loop_
_entity_poly.entity_id
_entity_poly.type
_entity_poly.pdbx_seq_one_letter_code
_entity_poly.pdbx_strand_id
1 'polypeptide(L)'
;MTIGDVLGLLRTEFPDITISKIRFLETEGLVEPERTPAGYRKFGPADVERLRFVLTAQRDHYMPLRAIRQHLEARDRGEAVPPLGARSDGPPRGPRTLVAAGADAPDPAVRLTRRQLLDGAGIGEDLLGDLEEYGLVRRNGGHYDGEALAVARAAAALGEHGFEVRHLRAAKAAADRQAGLIEQMVAPQLRRRSPGAHEQAAETARDIAALSVRLHAALLSAGLRESLDP
;
A
#
# COMPACT_ATOMS: atom_id res chain seq x y z
N MET A 1 -20.00 19.59 -17.71
CA MET A 1 -20.61 18.25 -17.78
C MET A 1 -21.25 17.93 -16.44
N THR A 2 -22.34 17.18 -16.44
CA THR A 2 -22.98 16.65 -15.22
C THR A 2 -22.21 15.42 -14.72
N ILE A 3 -22.47 14.98 -13.48
CA ILE A 3 -21.88 13.75 -12.96
C ILE A 3 -22.27 12.49 -13.78
N GLY A 4 -23.46 12.52 -14.39
CA GLY A 4 -23.90 11.44 -15.29
C GLY A 4 -23.09 11.38 -16.59
N ASP A 5 -22.77 12.56 -17.17
CA ASP A 5 -21.92 12.64 -18.37
C ASP A 5 -20.51 12.12 -18.07
N VAL A 6 -19.95 12.51 -16.91
CA VAL A 6 -18.64 12.03 -16.45
C VAL A 6 -18.63 10.53 -16.24
N LEU A 7 -19.68 9.99 -15.62
CA LEU A 7 -19.84 8.54 -15.44
C LEU A 7 -19.86 7.81 -16.79
N GLY A 8 -20.60 8.34 -17.78
CA GLY A 8 -20.66 7.76 -19.13
C GLY A 8 -19.28 7.72 -19.81
N LEU A 9 -18.50 8.79 -19.69
CA LEU A 9 -17.16 8.88 -20.25
C LEU A 9 -16.17 7.90 -19.58
N LEU A 10 -16.25 7.76 -18.26
CA LEU A 10 -15.32 6.93 -17.51
C LEU A 10 -15.66 5.43 -17.57
N ARG A 11 -16.91 5.05 -17.80
CA ARG A 11 -17.34 3.64 -17.87
C ARG A 11 -16.68 2.84 -18.97
N THR A 12 -16.26 3.45 -20.05
CA THR A 12 -15.52 2.80 -21.14
C THR A 12 -14.19 2.22 -20.67
N GLU A 13 -13.54 2.87 -19.73
CA GLU A 13 -12.23 2.46 -19.18
C GLU A 13 -12.35 1.80 -17.80
N PHE A 14 -13.41 2.15 -17.04
CA PHE A 14 -13.69 1.71 -15.67
C PHE A 14 -15.13 1.24 -15.55
N PRO A 15 -15.47 0.01 -15.97
CA PRO A 15 -16.86 -0.49 -16.00
C PRO A 15 -17.57 -0.44 -14.65
N ASP A 16 -16.82 -0.66 -13.55
CA ASP A 16 -17.35 -0.73 -12.19
C ASP A 16 -17.49 0.64 -11.49
N ILE A 17 -17.24 1.75 -12.22
CA ILE A 17 -17.33 3.07 -11.62
C ILE A 17 -18.80 3.42 -11.33
N THR A 18 -19.03 4.03 -10.16
CA THR A 18 -20.35 4.47 -9.70
C THR A 18 -20.35 5.97 -9.40
N ILE A 19 -21.55 6.57 -9.40
CA ILE A 19 -21.73 7.96 -8.96
C ILE A 19 -21.26 8.13 -7.51
N SER A 20 -21.50 7.16 -6.66
CA SER A 20 -21.04 7.15 -5.25
C SER A 20 -19.53 7.21 -5.15
N LYS A 21 -18.81 6.50 -6.00
CA LYS A 21 -17.35 6.55 -6.07
C LYS A 21 -16.83 7.92 -6.48
N ILE A 22 -17.45 8.56 -7.49
CA ILE A 22 -17.07 9.92 -7.93
C ILE A 22 -17.30 10.94 -6.80
N ARG A 23 -18.44 10.86 -6.10
CA ARG A 23 -18.73 11.72 -4.94
C ARG A 23 -17.76 11.49 -3.78
N PHE A 24 -17.40 10.25 -3.54
CA PHE A 24 -16.40 9.90 -2.52
C PHE A 24 -15.04 10.55 -2.86
N LEU A 25 -14.58 10.45 -4.11
CA LEU A 25 -13.32 11.08 -4.55
C LEU A 25 -13.36 12.62 -4.43
N GLU A 26 -14.52 13.24 -4.65
CA GLU A 26 -14.75 14.67 -4.39
C GLU A 26 -14.63 14.98 -2.88
N THR A 27 -15.28 14.20 -2.03
CA THR A 27 -15.21 14.38 -0.56
C THR A 27 -13.78 14.24 -0.05
N GLU A 28 -13.01 13.33 -0.65
CA GLU A 28 -11.59 13.15 -0.36
C GLU A 28 -10.68 14.25 -0.95
N GLY A 29 -11.23 15.28 -1.62
CA GLY A 29 -10.48 16.41 -2.18
C GLY A 29 -9.55 16.01 -3.34
N LEU A 30 -9.87 14.92 -4.05
CA LEU A 30 -9.11 14.47 -5.23
C LEU A 30 -9.60 15.10 -6.51
N VAL A 31 -10.83 15.60 -6.52
CA VAL A 31 -11.43 16.36 -7.60
C VAL A 31 -12.34 17.45 -7.00
N GLU A 32 -12.32 18.65 -7.58
CA GLU A 32 -13.05 19.80 -7.08
C GLU A 32 -13.86 20.44 -8.22
N PRO A 33 -15.05 19.86 -8.56
CA PRO A 33 -15.87 20.40 -9.63
C PRO A 33 -16.45 21.77 -9.25
N GLU A 34 -16.53 22.65 -10.20
CA GLU A 34 -17.23 23.94 -10.05
C GLU A 34 -18.70 23.71 -9.65
N ARG A 35 -19.27 24.68 -8.95
CA ARG A 35 -20.70 24.70 -8.67
C ARG A 35 -21.38 25.76 -9.49
N THR A 36 -22.50 25.42 -10.11
CA THR A 36 -23.36 26.38 -10.76
C THR A 36 -24.01 27.34 -9.73
N PRO A 37 -24.52 28.52 -10.13
CA PRO A 37 -25.27 29.39 -9.23
C PRO A 37 -26.45 28.70 -8.53
N ALA A 38 -27.01 27.67 -9.15
CA ALA A 38 -28.08 26.83 -8.59
C ALA A 38 -27.54 25.68 -7.69
N GLY A 39 -26.22 25.61 -7.38
CA GLY A 39 -25.60 24.65 -6.49
C GLY A 39 -25.28 23.29 -7.11
N TYR A 40 -25.55 23.07 -8.40
CA TYR A 40 -25.22 21.79 -9.05
C TYR A 40 -23.74 21.68 -9.40
N ARG A 41 -23.18 20.48 -9.34
CA ARG A 41 -21.79 20.16 -9.73
C ARG A 41 -21.62 20.29 -11.24
N LYS A 42 -20.60 20.98 -11.66
CA LYS A 42 -20.20 21.16 -13.05
C LYS A 42 -18.76 20.71 -13.24
N PHE A 43 -18.57 19.56 -13.83
CA PHE A 43 -17.26 18.99 -14.11
C PHE A 43 -16.69 19.56 -15.42
N GLY A 44 -15.42 19.98 -15.38
CA GLY A 44 -14.64 20.35 -16.54
C GLY A 44 -13.90 19.16 -17.16
N PRO A 45 -13.27 19.33 -18.34
CA PRO A 45 -12.38 18.31 -18.91
C PRO A 45 -11.22 17.95 -17.99
N ALA A 46 -10.66 18.93 -17.29
CA ALA A 46 -9.58 18.72 -16.32
C ALA A 46 -10.01 17.82 -15.15
N ASP A 47 -11.25 17.93 -14.68
CA ASP A 47 -11.78 17.05 -13.63
C ASP A 47 -11.90 15.61 -14.12
N VAL A 48 -12.28 15.40 -15.37
CA VAL A 48 -12.37 14.06 -15.97
C VAL A 48 -10.99 13.43 -16.08
N GLU A 49 -9.98 14.17 -16.54
CA GLU A 49 -8.59 13.71 -16.61
C GLU A 49 -8.05 13.40 -15.20
N ARG A 50 -8.37 14.25 -14.22
CA ARG A 50 -7.98 14.03 -12.82
C ARG A 50 -8.63 12.77 -12.24
N LEU A 51 -9.92 12.55 -12.50
CA LEU A 51 -10.62 11.32 -12.11
C LEU A 51 -10.03 10.08 -12.80
N ARG A 52 -9.76 10.16 -14.11
CA ARG A 52 -9.10 9.07 -14.86
C ARG A 52 -7.75 8.72 -14.23
N PHE A 53 -6.93 9.70 -13.94
CA PHE A 53 -5.65 9.52 -13.27
C PHE A 53 -5.81 8.83 -11.91
N VAL A 54 -6.74 9.29 -11.06
CA VAL A 54 -7.01 8.70 -9.74
C VAL A 54 -7.43 7.24 -9.86
N LEU A 55 -8.35 6.95 -10.78
CA LEU A 55 -8.87 5.60 -10.99
C LEU A 55 -7.79 4.65 -11.53
N THR A 56 -6.97 5.12 -12.48
CA THR A 56 -5.81 4.36 -12.99
C THR A 56 -4.80 4.10 -11.89
N ALA A 57 -4.46 5.12 -11.09
CA ALA A 57 -3.55 4.99 -9.97
C ALA A 57 -4.03 3.96 -8.93
N GLN A 58 -5.34 3.93 -8.67
CA GLN A 58 -5.93 2.94 -7.77
C GLN A 58 -5.99 1.54 -8.38
N ARG A 59 -6.43 1.41 -9.65
CA ARG A 59 -6.62 0.12 -10.32
C ARG A 59 -5.29 -0.55 -10.66
N ASP A 60 -4.38 0.19 -11.30
CA ASP A 60 -3.18 -0.39 -11.92
C ASP A 60 -1.95 -0.30 -11.02
N HIS A 61 -1.91 0.69 -10.12
CA HIS A 61 -0.78 0.93 -9.23
C HIS A 61 -1.12 0.77 -7.75
N TYR A 62 -2.38 0.45 -7.41
CA TYR A 62 -2.85 0.25 -6.03
C TYR A 62 -2.44 1.38 -5.07
N MET A 63 -2.36 2.61 -5.60
CA MET A 63 -1.96 3.76 -4.81
C MET A 63 -3.05 4.17 -3.81
N PRO A 64 -2.71 4.40 -2.53
CA PRO A 64 -3.64 4.96 -1.56
C PRO A 64 -4.01 6.39 -1.93
N LEU A 65 -5.25 6.79 -1.59
CA LEU A 65 -5.78 8.12 -1.95
C LEU A 65 -4.89 9.27 -1.48
N ARG A 66 -4.26 9.14 -0.30
CA ARG A 66 -3.32 10.14 0.22
C ARG A 66 -2.10 10.32 -0.69
N ALA A 67 -1.51 9.23 -1.17
CA ALA A 67 -0.36 9.29 -2.07
C ALA A 67 -0.76 9.86 -3.43
N ILE A 68 -1.96 9.50 -3.93
CA ILE A 68 -2.52 10.07 -5.16
C ILE A 68 -2.73 11.58 -5.00
N ARG A 69 -3.25 12.04 -3.85
CA ARG A 69 -3.42 13.45 -3.54
C ARG A 69 -2.10 14.20 -3.56
N GLN A 70 -1.07 13.70 -2.86
CA GLN A 70 0.26 14.29 -2.85
C GLN A 70 0.85 14.40 -4.26
N HIS A 71 0.65 13.36 -5.09
CA HIS A 71 1.10 13.34 -6.48
C HIS A 71 0.38 14.39 -7.33
N LEU A 72 -0.94 14.54 -7.15
CA LEU A 72 -1.75 15.55 -7.84
C LEU A 72 -1.36 16.97 -7.40
N GLU A 73 -1.16 17.20 -6.10
CA GLU A 73 -0.71 18.49 -5.55
C GLU A 73 0.68 18.88 -6.07
N ALA A 74 1.62 17.94 -6.15
CA ALA A 74 2.93 18.17 -6.73
C ALA A 74 2.83 18.55 -8.21
N ARG A 75 1.97 17.85 -8.96
CA ARG A 75 1.68 18.15 -10.37
C ARG A 75 1.03 19.52 -10.53
N ASP A 76 0.10 19.88 -9.65
CA ASP A 76 -0.58 21.19 -9.68
C ASP A 76 0.39 22.34 -9.37
N ARG A 77 1.47 22.08 -8.57
CA ARG A 77 2.57 23.04 -8.34
C ARG A 77 3.59 23.11 -9.48
N GLY A 78 3.44 22.30 -10.54
CA GLY A 78 4.38 22.23 -11.65
C GLY A 78 5.70 21.51 -11.32
N GLU A 79 5.73 20.73 -10.25
CA GLU A 79 6.89 19.93 -9.89
C GLU A 79 7.04 18.76 -10.88
N ALA A 80 8.28 18.37 -11.19
CA ALA A 80 8.53 17.18 -11.99
C ALA A 80 8.15 15.92 -11.21
N VAL A 81 6.96 15.43 -11.49
CA VAL A 81 6.43 14.21 -10.84
C VAL A 81 6.74 13.02 -11.75
N PRO A 82 7.38 11.96 -11.25
CA PRO A 82 7.63 10.76 -12.03
C PRO A 82 6.31 10.19 -12.57
N PRO A 83 6.27 9.67 -13.81
CA PRO A 83 5.08 9.03 -14.34
C PRO A 83 4.68 7.86 -13.44
N LEU A 84 3.36 7.58 -13.33
CA LEU A 84 2.82 6.44 -12.58
C LEU A 84 3.51 5.16 -13.06
N GLY A 85 4.16 4.45 -12.12
CA GLY A 85 4.93 3.24 -12.45
C GLY A 85 6.35 3.48 -12.98
N ALA A 86 6.82 4.70 -13.07
CA ALA A 86 8.23 4.96 -13.38
C ALA A 86 9.10 4.45 -12.23
N ARG A 87 9.95 3.48 -12.55
CA ARG A 87 11.09 3.13 -11.71
C ARG A 87 11.97 4.39 -11.60
N SER A 88 12.23 4.86 -10.39
CA SER A 88 13.23 5.88 -10.20
C SER A 88 14.58 5.28 -10.57
N ASP A 89 15.16 5.72 -11.71
CA ASP A 89 16.52 5.39 -12.13
C ASP A 89 17.54 6.09 -11.21
N GLY A 90 17.54 5.70 -9.94
CA GLY A 90 18.60 6.02 -8.99
C GLY A 90 19.46 4.77 -8.80
N PRO A 91 20.74 4.91 -8.39
CA PRO A 91 21.61 3.77 -8.19
C PRO A 91 20.97 2.78 -7.21
N PRO A 92 21.18 1.46 -7.38
CA PRO A 92 20.51 0.44 -6.63
C PRO A 92 20.84 0.56 -5.14
N ARG A 93 19.91 1.11 -4.37
CA ARG A 93 19.92 1.01 -2.93
C ARG A 93 19.28 -0.33 -2.56
N GLY A 94 19.89 -1.08 -1.67
CA GLY A 94 19.59 -2.43 -1.24
C GLY A 94 18.11 -2.82 -1.10
N PRO A 95 17.78 -4.02 -0.61
CA PRO A 95 16.47 -4.64 -0.74
C PRO A 95 15.34 -3.69 -0.32
N ARG A 96 14.54 -3.24 -1.31
CA ARG A 96 13.36 -2.42 -1.04
C ARG A 96 12.29 -3.31 -0.43
N THR A 97 11.92 -2.99 0.78
CA THR A 97 10.93 -3.67 1.59
C THR A 97 9.58 -3.73 0.89
N LEU A 98 8.96 -4.89 0.95
CA LEU A 98 7.61 -5.17 0.48
C LEU A 98 6.60 -4.49 1.40
N VAL A 99 6.17 -3.30 1.07
CA VAL A 99 5.02 -2.71 1.72
C VAL A 99 3.98 -2.36 0.66
N ALA A 100 2.82 -2.93 0.83
CA ALA A 100 1.63 -2.42 0.19
C ALA A 100 1.50 -0.93 0.56
N ALA A 101 1.72 -0.09 -0.43
CA ALA A 101 1.37 1.31 -0.56
C ALA A 101 0.87 2.03 0.72
N GLY A 102 1.77 2.27 1.64
CA GLY A 102 1.64 3.30 2.66
C GLY A 102 2.90 4.15 2.59
N ALA A 103 2.80 5.44 2.78
CA ALA A 103 3.85 6.45 2.57
C ALA A 103 5.12 6.32 3.43
N ASP A 104 5.29 5.23 4.15
CA ASP A 104 6.45 4.88 4.95
C ASP A 104 6.90 3.46 4.58
N ALA A 105 7.59 3.30 3.45
CA ALA A 105 8.37 2.08 3.26
C ALA A 105 9.41 2.04 4.41
N PRO A 106 9.37 1.03 5.29
CA PRO A 106 10.29 0.98 6.42
C PRO A 106 11.72 0.93 5.89
N ASP A 107 12.55 1.86 6.35
CA ASP A 107 13.98 1.85 6.05
C ASP A 107 14.65 0.75 6.88
N PRO A 108 15.16 -0.32 6.26
CA PRO A 108 15.82 -1.40 7.00
C PRO A 108 17.10 -0.96 7.72
N ALA A 109 17.63 0.21 7.39
CA ALA A 109 18.78 0.80 8.08
C ALA A 109 18.40 1.52 9.38
N VAL A 110 17.11 1.76 9.61
CA VAL A 110 16.64 2.41 10.84
C VAL A 110 16.81 1.45 12.02
N ARG A 111 17.46 1.92 13.07
CA ARG A 111 17.60 1.25 14.35
C ARG A 111 16.86 2.02 15.42
N LEU A 112 15.77 1.45 15.88
CA LEU A 112 14.91 2.05 16.89
C LEU A 112 15.14 1.41 18.26
N THR A 113 15.26 2.21 19.27
CA THR A 113 15.14 1.76 20.65
C THR A 113 13.68 1.39 20.94
N ARG A 114 13.43 0.65 22.02
CA ARG A 114 12.08 0.29 22.47
C ARG A 114 11.20 1.56 22.60
N ARG A 115 11.70 2.59 23.23
CA ARG A 115 10.98 3.85 23.41
C ARG A 115 10.63 4.51 22.07
N GLN A 116 11.59 4.57 21.14
CA GLN A 116 11.33 5.14 19.81
C GLN A 116 10.30 4.33 19.01
N LEU A 117 10.26 3.01 19.17
CA LEU A 117 9.23 2.18 18.57
C LEU A 117 7.85 2.49 19.14
N LEU A 118 7.72 2.55 20.48
CA LEU A 118 6.48 2.86 21.17
C LEU A 118 5.94 4.23 20.74
N ASP A 119 6.80 5.26 20.81
CA ASP A 119 6.47 6.63 20.42
C ASP A 119 6.10 6.71 18.93
N GLY A 120 6.90 6.05 18.10
CA GLY A 120 6.71 6.05 16.63
C GLY A 120 5.48 5.28 16.17
N ALA A 121 5.07 4.24 16.86
CA ALA A 121 3.88 3.46 16.56
C ALA A 121 2.63 3.96 17.30
N GLY A 122 2.79 4.81 18.31
CA GLY A 122 1.68 5.29 19.15
C GLY A 122 1.06 4.16 20.00
N ILE A 123 1.85 3.19 20.46
CA ILE A 123 1.40 2.02 21.21
C ILE A 123 1.95 1.98 22.64
N GLY A 124 1.26 1.29 23.53
CA GLY A 124 1.71 1.01 24.88
C GLY A 124 2.65 -0.20 24.98
N GLU A 125 3.27 -0.34 26.15
CA GLU A 125 4.18 -1.45 26.50
C GLU A 125 3.48 -2.81 26.40
N ASP A 126 2.22 -2.91 26.83
CA ASP A 126 1.45 -4.15 26.83
C ASP A 126 1.28 -4.68 25.41
N LEU A 127 0.85 -3.83 24.47
CA LEU A 127 0.68 -4.22 23.07
C LEU A 127 2.03 -4.61 22.45
N LEU A 128 3.11 -3.90 22.74
CA LEU A 128 4.42 -4.27 22.23
C LEU A 128 4.87 -5.61 22.81
N GLY A 129 4.61 -5.87 24.09
CA GLY A 129 4.88 -7.15 24.73
C GLY A 129 4.17 -8.31 24.03
N ASP A 130 2.88 -8.15 23.76
CA ASP A 130 2.09 -9.13 23.01
C ASP A 130 2.64 -9.36 21.59
N LEU A 131 3.01 -8.27 20.88
CA LEU A 131 3.59 -8.39 19.54
C LEU A 131 4.93 -9.13 19.54
N GLU A 132 5.74 -8.95 20.58
CA GLU A 132 7.01 -9.68 20.78
C GLU A 132 6.72 -11.15 21.14
N GLU A 133 5.78 -11.43 22.05
CA GLU A 133 5.42 -12.79 22.48
C GLU A 133 4.90 -13.62 21.31
N TYR A 134 4.05 -13.06 20.48
CA TYR A 134 3.54 -13.75 19.28
C TYR A 134 4.50 -13.71 18.08
N GLY A 135 5.69 -13.12 18.24
CA GLY A 135 6.73 -13.06 17.21
C GLY A 135 6.39 -12.22 15.98
N LEU A 136 5.42 -11.31 16.11
CA LEU A 136 5.05 -10.33 15.08
C LEU A 136 6.12 -9.25 14.95
N VAL A 137 6.72 -8.85 16.08
CA VAL A 137 7.83 -7.91 16.18
C VAL A 137 8.99 -8.62 16.85
N ARG A 138 10.22 -8.40 16.37
CA ARG A 138 11.43 -8.98 16.94
C ARG A 138 12.51 -7.93 17.10
N ARG A 139 13.35 -8.10 18.13
CA ARG A 139 14.57 -7.31 18.28
C ARG A 139 15.70 -7.96 17.49
N ASN A 140 16.40 -7.14 16.76
CA ASN A 140 17.61 -7.53 16.06
C ASN A 140 18.81 -6.77 16.66
N GLY A 141 19.71 -7.49 17.36
CA GLY A 141 20.86 -6.86 18.04
C GLY A 141 20.47 -5.80 19.08
N GLY A 142 19.33 -5.97 19.78
CA GLY A 142 18.86 -5.06 20.84
C GLY A 142 18.04 -3.87 20.33
N HIS A 143 17.86 -3.72 19.02
CA HIS A 143 17.11 -2.67 18.36
C HIS A 143 15.97 -3.25 17.54
N TYR A 144 15.01 -2.41 17.19
CA TYR A 144 13.97 -2.70 16.22
C TYR A 144 14.29 -1.99 14.88
N ASP A 145 13.87 -2.58 13.79
CA ASP A 145 13.98 -2.02 12.45
C ASP A 145 12.70 -1.27 12.02
N GLY A 146 12.73 -0.69 10.85
CA GLY A 146 11.56 -0.01 10.29
C GLY A 146 10.40 -0.95 10.01
N GLU A 147 10.66 -2.23 9.78
CA GLU A 147 9.62 -3.25 9.55
C GLU A 147 8.86 -3.55 10.85
N ALA A 148 9.56 -3.62 11.97
CA ALA A 148 8.94 -3.73 13.28
C ALA A 148 8.01 -2.54 13.59
N LEU A 149 8.43 -1.33 13.22
CA LEU A 149 7.59 -0.13 13.36
C LEU A 149 6.34 -0.21 12.47
N ALA A 150 6.47 -0.64 11.23
CA ALA A 150 5.34 -0.78 10.31
C ALA A 150 4.34 -1.83 10.81
N VAL A 151 4.81 -2.97 11.31
CA VAL A 151 3.97 -4.02 11.91
C VAL A 151 3.25 -3.50 13.15
N ALA A 152 3.95 -2.79 14.03
CA ALA A 152 3.37 -2.23 15.26
C ALA A 152 2.25 -1.21 14.95
N ARG A 153 2.48 -0.32 13.98
CA ARG A 153 1.45 0.64 13.50
C ARG A 153 0.23 -0.06 12.91
N ALA A 154 0.46 -1.08 12.09
CA ALA A 154 -0.63 -1.84 11.48
C ALA A 154 -1.45 -2.60 12.54
N ALA A 155 -0.78 -3.19 13.53
CA ALA A 155 -1.44 -3.87 14.63
C ALA A 155 -2.26 -2.91 15.49
N ALA A 156 -1.74 -1.71 15.78
CA ALA A 156 -2.48 -0.67 16.50
C ALA A 156 -3.75 -0.27 15.75
N ALA A 157 -3.63 0.04 14.46
CA ALA A 157 -4.77 0.42 13.62
C ALA A 157 -5.83 -0.70 13.52
N LEU A 158 -5.40 -1.96 13.43
CA LEU A 158 -6.33 -3.10 13.46
C LEU A 158 -7.00 -3.27 14.83
N GLY A 159 -6.28 -2.95 15.91
CA GLY A 159 -6.81 -2.93 17.27
C GLY A 159 -7.99 -1.96 17.45
N GLU A 160 -7.95 -0.80 16.80
CA GLU A 160 -9.06 0.17 16.77
C GLU A 160 -10.35 -0.42 16.16
N HIS A 161 -10.21 -1.43 15.29
CA HIS A 161 -11.33 -2.19 14.70
C HIS A 161 -11.65 -3.49 15.44
N GLY A 162 -11.12 -3.68 16.66
CA GLY A 162 -11.40 -4.85 17.49
C GLY A 162 -10.55 -6.09 17.16
N PHE A 163 -9.50 -5.96 16.37
CA PHE A 163 -8.54 -7.05 16.16
C PHE A 163 -7.59 -7.14 17.35
N GLU A 164 -7.63 -8.26 18.05
CA GLU A 164 -6.63 -8.57 19.07
C GLU A 164 -5.38 -9.19 18.45
N VAL A 165 -4.23 -9.07 19.10
CA VAL A 165 -2.94 -9.60 18.63
C VAL A 165 -3.01 -11.09 18.32
N ARG A 166 -3.78 -11.86 19.09
CA ARG A 166 -4.01 -13.30 18.84
C ARG A 166 -4.58 -13.59 17.44
N HIS A 167 -5.40 -12.69 16.89
CA HIS A 167 -5.96 -12.83 15.54
C HIS A 167 -4.88 -12.64 14.46
N LEU A 168 -3.85 -11.84 14.75
CA LEU A 168 -2.75 -11.57 13.82
C LEU A 168 -1.80 -12.75 13.67
N ARG A 169 -1.85 -13.75 14.57
CA ARG A 169 -1.04 -14.99 14.46
C ARG A 169 -1.31 -15.72 13.14
N ALA A 170 -2.55 -15.76 12.70
CA ALA A 170 -2.89 -16.41 11.44
C ALA A 170 -2.24 -15.70 10.24
N ALA A 171 -2.25 -14.38 10.24
CA ALA A 171 -1.58 -13.56 9.22
C ALA A 171 -0.06 -13.76 9.25
N LYS A 172 0.55 -13.77 10.45
CA LYS A 172 1.98 -14.07 10.63
C LYS A 172 2.34 -15.44 10.06
N ALA A 173 1.59 -16.47 10.42
CA ALA A 173 1.84 -17.84 9.94
C ALA A 173 1.67 -17.95 8.42
N ALA A 174 0.74 -17.21 7.82
CA ALA A 174 0.57 -17.14 6.37
C ALA A 174 1.79 -16.47 5.70
N ALA A 175 2.24 -15.35 6.25
CA ALA A 175 3.42 -14.62 5.76
C ALA A 175 4.70 -15.49 5.85
N ASP A 176 4.90 -16.21 6.96
CA ASP A 176 6.06 -17.10 7.14
C ASP A 176 6.06 -18.26 6.11
N ARG A 177 4.89 -18.88 5.90
CA ARG A 177 4.76 -19.93 4.87
C ARG A 177 5.08 -19.38 3.48
N GLN A 178 4.62 -18.19 3.17
CA GLN A 178 4.84 -17.55 1.88
C GLN A 178 6.31 -17.18 1.68
N ALA A 179 6.97 -16.63 2.70
CA ALA A 179 8.40 -16.37 2.68
C ALA A 179 9.19 -17.65 2.41
N GLY A 180 8.88 -18.75 3.11
CA GLY A 180 9.53 -20.05 2.90
C GLY A 180 9.34 -20.59 1.48
N LEU A 181 8.17 -20.41 0.86
CA LEU A 181 7.96 -20.80 -0.54
C LEU A 181 8.82 -19.96 -1.49
N ILE A 182 8.91 -18.65 -1.26
CA ILE A 182 9.75 -17.76 -2.08
C ILE A 182 11.21 -18.15 -1.96
N GLU A 183 11.70 -18.42 -0.74
CA GLU A 183 13.07 -18.88 -0.51
C GLU A 183 13.36 -20.18 -1.27
N GLN A 184 12.44 -21.15 -1.26
CA GLN A 184 12.58 -22.37 -2.04
C GLN A 184 12.68 -22.12 -3.54
N MET A 185 11.89 -21.17 -4.07
CA MET A 185 11.91 -20.83 -5.49
C MET A 185 13.21 -20.17 -5.93
N VAL A 186 13.81 -19.33 -5.10
CA VAL A 186 15.07 -18.63 -5.43
C VAL A 186 16.32 -19.41 -5.02
N ALA A 187 16.20 -20.44 -4.17
CA ALA A 187 17.33 -21.27 -3.71
C ALA A 187 18.22 -21.81 -4.85
N PRO A 188 17.68 -22.28 -6.01
CA PRO A 188 18.53 -22.71 -7.12
C PRO A 188 19.38 -21.61 -7.71
N GLN A 189 18.90 -20.35 -7.70
CA GLN A 189 19.65 -19.18 -8.19
C GLN A 189 20.79 -18.83 -7.22
N LEU A 190 20.53 -18.90 -5.91
CA LEU A 190 21.54 -18.66 -4.86
C LEU A 190 22.69 -19.68 -4.89
N ARG A 191 22.44 -20.90 -5.37
CA ARG A 191 23.46 -21.96 -5.51
C ARG A 191 24.39 -21.75 -6.73
N ARG A 192 24.02 -20.88 -7.65
CA ARG A 192 24.88 -20.54 -8.81
C ARG A 192 26.02 -19.64 -8.32
N ARG A 193 27.24 -20.05 -8.57
CA ARG A 193 28.47 -19.28 -8.23
C ARG A 193 28.81 -18.22 -9.29
N SER A 194 27.80 -17.60 -9.91
CA SER A 194 28.05 -16.54 -10.90
C SER A 194 28.03 -15.16 -10.25
N PRO A 195 28.85 -14.21 -10.72
CA PRO A 195 28.76 -12.82 -10.27
C PRO A 195 27.33 -12.30 -10.48
N GLY A 196 26.74 -11.65 -9.47
CA GLY A 196 25.38 -11.13 -9.52
C GLY A 196 24.23 -12.12 -9.21
N ALA A 197 24.51 -13.43 -9.00
CA ALA A 197 23.47 -14.43 -8.71
C ALA A 197 22.65 -14.09 -7.45
N HIS A 198 23.30 -13.57 -6.42
CA HIS A 198 22.61 -13.14 -5.19
C HIS A 198 21.69 -11.94 -5.43
N GLU A 199 22.12 -10.97 -6.22
CA GLU A 199 21.33 -9.78 -6.52
C GLU A 199 20.12 -10.14 -7.38
N GLN A 200 20.32 -11.00 -8.38
CA GLN A 200 19.23 -11.49 -9.22
C GLN A 200 18.23 -12.34 -8.44
N ALA A 201 18.69 -13.20 -7.53
CA ALA A 201 17.82 -13.99 -6.65
C ALA A 201 17.01 -13.07 -5.72
N ALA A 202 17.64 -12.04 -5.16
CA ALA A 202 16.97 -11.06 -4.30
C ALA A 202 15.95 -10.21 -5.08
N GLU A 203 16.22 -9.88 -6.35
CA GLU A 203 15.26 -9.20 -7.21
C GLU A 203 14.06 -10.11 -7.53
N THR A 204 14.33 -11.35 -7.93
CA THR A 204 13.27 -12.34 -8.19
C THR A 204 12.40 -12.57 -6.93
N ALA A 205 13.01 -12.70 -5.75
CA ALA A 205 12.27 -12.86 -4.50
C ALA A 205 11.36 -11.67 -4.22
N ARG A 206 11.84 -10.45 -4.46
CA ARG A 206 11.03 -9.22 -4.29
C ARG A 206 9.85 -9.17 -5.25
N ASP A 207 10.05 -9.53 -6.51
CA ASP A 207 8.99 -9.55 -7.52
C ASP A 207 7.89 -10.57 -7.17
N ILE A 208 8.30 -11.79 -6.78
CA ILE A 208 7.35 -12.84 -6.37
C ILE A 208 6.57 -12.38 -5.13
N ALA A 209 7.24 -11.79 -4.15
CA ALA A 209 6.59 -11.34 -2.94
C ALA A 209 5.61 -10.19 -3.22
N ALA A 210 5.95 -9.23 -4.09
CA ALA A 210 5.04 -8.17 -4.52
C ALA A 210 3.78 -8.73 -5.21
N LEU A 211 3.94 -9.72 -6.09
CA LEU A 211 2.82 -10.41 -6.73
C LEU A 211 1.96 -11.15 -5.71
N SER A 212 2.58 -11.75 -4.71
CA SER A 212 1.89 -12.47 -3.63
C SER A 212 1.02 -11.56 -2.77
N VAL A 213 1.51 -10.38 -2.43
CA VAL A 213 0.72 -9.37 -1.71
C VAL A 213 -0.49 -8.92 -2.53
N ARG A 214 -0.30 -8.71 -3.84
CA ARG A 214 -1.41 -8.35 -4.74
C ARG A 214 -2.45 -9.46 -4.84
N LEU A 215 -2.02 -10.70 -4.95
CA LEU A 215 -2.92 -11.86 -4.96
C LEU A 215 -3.71 -11.95 -3.65
N HIS A 216 -3.03 -11.78 -2.50
CA HIS A 216 -3.68 -11.83 -1.19
C HIS A 216 -4.74 -10.72 -1.05
N ALA A 217 -4.44 -9.49 -1.46
CA ALA A 217 -5.38 -8.38 -1.45
C ALA A 217 -6.61 -8.65 -2.33
N ALA A 218 -6.41 -9.24 -3.52
CA ALA A 218 -7.50 -9.63 -4.42
C ALA A 218 -8.39 -10.72 -3.81
N LEU A 219 -7.79 -11.74 -3.18
CA LEU A 219 -8.52 -12.82 -2.50
C LEU A 219 -9.32 -12.30 -1.31
N LEU A 220 -8.75 -11.41 -0.49
CA LEU A 220 -9.47 -10.75 0.59
C LEU A 220 -10.66 -9.95 0.07
N SER A 221 -10.46 -9.15 -0.98
CA SER A 221 -11.54 -8.36 -1.58
C SER A 221 -12.65 -9.24 -2.16
N ALA A 222 -12.31 -10.38 -2.73
CA ALA A 222 -13.30 -11.34 -3.25
C ALA A 222 -14.10 -11.97 -2.12
N GLY A 223 -13.43 -12.46 -1.06
CA GLY A 223 -14.09 -13.07 0.09
C GLY A 223 -14.97 -12.09 0.87
N LEU A 224 -14.54 -10.83 1.01
CA LEU A 224 -15.36 -9.81 1.66
C LEU A 224 -16.63 -9.48 0.86
N ARG A 225 -16.54 -9.42 -0.47
CA ARG A 225 -17.74 -9.22 -1.31
C ARG A 225 -18.72 -10.36 -1.16
N GLU A 226 -18.25 -11.61 -1.17
CA GLU A 226 -19.12 -12.78 -0.99
C GLU A 226 -19.80 -12.80 0.38
N SER A 227 -19.13 -12.26 1.42
CA SER A 227 -19.66 -12.24 2.78
C SER A 227 -20.56 -11.05 3.10
N LEU A 228 -20.41 -9.92 2.38
CA LEU A 228 -21.09 -8.65 2.68
C LEU A 228 -22.18 -8.29 1.65
N ASP A 229 -22.18 -8.91 0.48
CA ASP A 229 -23.29 -8.82 -0.48
C ASP A 229 -24.27 -9.98 -0.20
N PRO A 230 -25.50 -9.68 0.31
CA PRO A 230 -26.52 -10.69 0.62
C PRO A 230 -27.14 -11.32 -0.62
#